data_e459a7436ac1fe2adcacee858f1b687b
#
_entry.id   e459a7436ac1fe2adcacee858f1b687b
#
_cell.length_a   1.000
_cell.length_b   1.000
_cell.length_c   1.000
_cell.angle_alpha   90.00
_cell.angle_beta   90.00
_cell.angle_gamma   90.00
#
_symmetry.space_group_name_H-M   'P 1'
#
loop_
_entity.id
_entity.type
_entity.pdbx_description
1 polymer ?
#
loop_
_entity_poly.entity_id
_entity_poly.type
_entity_poly.pdbx_seq_one_letter_code
_entity_poly.pdbx_strand_id
1 'polypeptide(L)'
;MHRSHSGFRAIGFYLSALCTVALLFVLSIRYGTYTLSIGEISQAFHPDDKNYFTLMEYRLPRALLAIIIGGALAISGVLVQSVVRNPLASPDILGINNAAGLVAVTVLIFLPNLAFYWLPIFAFIGGVLSFILLWMICGFNFRPIKMAIIGVALSALWAAISHYLMLTNPVEINTAMLWLTGSLWGRSWAYVNVVLPWLLVLLPLPFIFCRDLDTLGLGENKAATLGVSVNKTQILVLVLAVALSTTAVAICGPIAFLGLVAPHLARKLVGGRHRTLLPASMLIGTLLLQISDILARVIDPPTELPAGILTAIIGAPYFFYLLMRTK
;
A
#
# COMPACT_ATOMS: atom_id res chain seq x y z
N MET A 1 11.50 -34.52 13.26
CA MET A 1 10.31 -34.68 12.42
C MET A 1 9.41 -33.43 12.28
N HIS A 2 9.53 -32.39 13.10
CA HIS A 2 8.67 -31.18 13.00
C HIS A 2 8.98 -30.20 11.84
N ARG A 3 10.14 -30.31 11.17
CA ARG A 3 10.56 -29.38 10.10
C ARG A 3 9.92 -29.63 8.73
N SER A 4 9.47 -30.85 8.43
CA SER A 4 8.87 -31.19 7.11
C SER A 4 7.44 -30.68 6.96
N HIS A 5 6.64 -30.66 8.02
CA HIS A 5 5.25 -30.20 7.97
C HIS A 5 5.10 -28.68 7.79
N SER A 6 6.07 -27.86 8.26
CA SER A 6 6.02 -26.41 8.10
C SER A 6 6.31 -25.96 6.65
N GLY A 7 7.19 -26.67 5.95
CA GLY A 7 7.51 -26.36 4.55
C GLY A 7 6.35 -26.67 3.60
N PHE A 8 5.67 -27.79 3.82
CA PHE A 8 4.51 -28.21 2.98
C PHE A 8 3.32 -27.27 3.16
N ARG A 9 3.06 -26.80 4.38
CA ARG A 9 2.01 -25.80 4.66
C ARG A 9 2.29 -24.45 4.00
N ALA A 10 3.56 -24.01 4.00
CA ALA A 10 3.95 -22.76 3.36
C ALA A 10 3.78 -22.84 1.82
N ILE A 11 4.21 -23.94 1.19
CA ILE A 11 4.05 -24.15 -0.25
C ILE A 11 2.56 -24.17 -0.62
N GLY A 12 1.73 -24.91 0.14
CA GLY A 12 0.28 -24.95 -0.07
C GLY A 12 -0.37 -23.57 0.03
N PHE A 13 0.06 -22.75 1.00
CA PHE A 13 -0.38 -21.35 1.12
C PHE A 13 -0.01 -20.53 -0.10
N TYR A 14 1.25 -20.57 -0.57
CA TYR A 14 1.66 -19.78 -1.74
C TYR A 14 0.92 -20.18 -3.01
N LEU A 15 0.74 -21.46 -3.25
CA LEU A 15 -0.01 -21.96 -4.41
C LEU A 15 -1.48 -21.50 -4.33
N SER A 16 -2.13 -21.70 -3.19
CA SER A 16 -3.53 -21.26 -3.02
C SER A 16 -3.68 -19.75 -3.15
N ALA A 17 -2.78 -18.95 -2.56
CA ALA A 17 -2.80 -17.51 -2.66
C ALA A 17 -2.59 -17.03 -4.11
N LEU A 18 -1.65 -17.62 -4.85
CA LEU A 18 -1.42 -17.29 -6.26
C LEU A 18 -2.63 -17.65 -7.14
N CYS A 19 -3.23 -18.81 -6.92
CA CYS A 19 -4.47 -19.20 -7.62
C CYS A 19 -5.60 -18.23 -7.30
N THR A 20 -5.73 -17.79 -6.05
CA THR A 20 -6.76 -16.81 -5.65
C THR A 20 -6.49 -15.43 -6.26
N VAL A 21 -5.23 -14.96 -6.31
CA VAL A 21 -4.87 -13.70 -7.01
C VAL A 21 -5.24 -13.77 -8.48
N ALA A 22 -4.93 -14.89 -9.17
CA ALA A 22 -5.28 -15.09 -10.57
C ALA A 22 -6.80 -15.13 -10.77
N LEU A 23 -7.53 -15.80 -9.89
CA LEU A 23 -9.00 -15.84 -9.92
C LEU A 23 -9.58 -14.45 -9.74
N LEU A 24 -9.13 -13.70 -8.72
CA LEU A 24 -9.61 -12.33 -8.48
C LEU A 24 -9.23 -11.38 -9.62
N PHE A 25 -8.09 -11.58 -10.26
CA PHE A 25 -7.72 -10.82 -11.46
C PHE A 25 -8.74 -11.04 -12.59
N VAL A 26 -9.09 -12.28 -12.87
CA VAL A 26 -10.13 -12.62 -13.88
C VAL A 26 -11.50 -12.05 -13.46
N LEU A 27 -11.87 -12.15 -12.18
CA LEU A 27 -13.11 -11.57 -11.66
C LEU A 27 -13.11 -10.04 -11.76
N SER A 28 -11.97 -9.39 -11.51
CA SER A 28 -11.82 -7.94 -11.66
C SER A 28 -12.00 -7.46 -13.11
N ILE A 29 -11.62 -8.27 -14.08
CA ILE A 29 -11.85 -8.00 -15.50
C ILE A 29 -13.32 -8.22 -15.85
N ARG A 30 -13.95 -9.26 -15.30
CA ARG A 30 -15.34 -9.64 -15.61
C ARG A 30 -16.36 -8.71 -14.95
N TYR A 31 -16.20 -8.42 -13.66
CA TYR A 31 -17.16 -7.65 -12.85
C TYR A 31 -16.79 -6.17 -12.78
N GLY A 32 -17.81 -5.32 -12.83
CA GLY A 32 -17.74 -3.87 -12.71
C GLY A 32 -19.14 -3.30 -12.69
N THR A 33 -19.33 -2.06 -13.14
CA THR A 33 -20.67 -1.44 -13.28
C THR A 33 -21.62 -2.28 -14.14
N TYR A 34 -21.09 -3.05 -15.06
CA TYR A 34 -21.78 -4.13 -15.77
C TYR A 34 -20.88 -5.35 -15.93
N THR A 35 -21.46 -6.53 -16.06
CA THR A 35 -20.72 -7.79 -16.18
C THR A 35 -20.44 -8.11 -17.65
N LEU A 36 -19.19 -8.54 -17.94
CA LEU A 36 -18.84 -9.07 -19.25
C LEU A 36 -18.93 -10.61 -19.22
N SER A 37 -19.53 -11.20 -20.23
CA SER A 37 -19.48 -12.64 -20.46
C SER A 37 -18.08 -13.06 -20.93
N ILE A 38 -17.74 -14.36 -20.80
CA ILE A 38 -16.44 -14.87 -21.26
C ILE A 38 -16.26 -14.66 -22.78
N GLY A 39 -17.34 -14.78 -23.56
CA GLY A 39 -17.31 -14.52 -24.99
C GLY A 39 -17.03 -13.04 -25.32
N GLU A 40 -17.67 -12.11 -24.60
CA GLU A 40 -17.39 -10.68 -24.76
C GLU A 40 -15.97 -10.31 -24.34
N ILE A 41 -15.43 -10.92 -23.29
CA ILE A 41 -14.03 -10.71 -22.90
C ILE A 41 -13.08 -11.14 -24.01
N SER A 42 -13.33 -12.29 -24.68
CA SER A 42 -12.47 -12.74 -25.78
C SER A 42 -12.54 -11.83 -27.00
N GLN A 43 -13.71 -11.24 -27.29
CA GLN A 43 -13.90 -10.29 -28.39
C GLN A 43 -13.30 -8.92 -28.06
N ALA A 44 -13.39 -8.49 -26.83
CA ALA A 44 -12.89 -7.19 -26.34
C ALA A 44 -11.36 -7.02 -26.40
N PHE A 45 -10.60 -8.02 -26.81
CA PHE A 45 -9.18 -7.87 -27.17
C PHE A 45 -8.99 -7.27 -28.58
N HIS A 46 -10.01 -7.26 -29.42
CA HIS A 46 -9.96 -6.64 -30.73
C HIS A 46 -10.31 -5.15 -30.64
N PRO A 47 -9.50 -4.23 -31.24
CA PRO A 47 -9.70 -2.79 -31.14
C PRO A 47 -11.07 -2.29 -31.62
N ASP A 48 -11.71 -3.01 -32.55
CA ASP A 48 -13.02 -2.65 -33.15
C ASP A 48 -14.21 -3.08 -32.28
N ASP A 49 -13.98 -3.84 -31.16
CA ASP A 49 -15.07 -4.26 -30.30
C ASP A 49 -15.52 -3.12 -29.36
N LYS A 50 -16.83 -3.03 -29.15
CA LYS A 50 -17.48 -2.03 -28.29
C LYS A 50 -16.97 -2.06 -26.83
N ASN A 51 -16.49 -3.21 -26.36
CA ASN A 51 -16.01 -3.41 -24.99
C ASN A 51 -14.48 -3.24 -24.89
N TYR A 52 -13.76 -3.00 -26.00
CA TYR A 52 -12.31 -2.84 -26.01
C TYR A 52 -11.83 -1.79 -24.99
N PHE A 53 -12.42 -0.60 -25.05
CA PHE A 53 -12.06 0.48 -24.12
C PHE A 53 -12.28 0.07 -22.65
N THR A 54 -13.43 -0.55 -22.36
CA THR A 54 -13.74 -0.98 -20.98
C THR A 54 -12.77 -2.03 -20.47
N LEU A 55 -12.41 -3.00 -21.31
CA LEU A 55 -11.50 -4.07 -20.93
C LEU A 55 -10.04 -3.58 -20.88
N MET A 56 -9.56 -3.05 -22.00
CA MET A 56 -8.14 -2.80 -22.22
C MET A 56 -7.66 -1.49 -21.59
N GLU A 57 -8.48 -0.43 -21.62
CA GLU A 57 -8.05 0.89 -21.16
C GLU A 57 -8.51 1.20 -19.73
N TYR A 58 -9.58 0.52 -19.25
CA TYR A 58 -10.12 0.81 -17.92
C TYR A 58 -9.91 -0.34 -16.92
N ARG A 59 -10.35 -1.58 -17.22
CA ARG A 59 -10.32 -2.67 -16.23
C ARG A 59 -8.94 -3.30 -16.07
N LEU A 60 -8.22 -3.53 -17.15
CA LEU A 60 -6.93 -4.22 -17.13
C LEU A 60 -5.85 -3.43 -16.39
N PRO A 61 -5.60 -2.14 -16.68
CA PRO A 61 -4.61 -1.37 -15.95
C PRO A 61 -4.96 -1.24 -14.47
N ARG A 62 -6.24 -1.06 -14.13
CA ARG A 62 -6.73 -0.99 -12.75
C ARG A 62 -6.49 -2.30 -12.00
N ALA A 63 -6.78 -3.45 -12.58
CA ALA A 63 -6.54 -4.76 -11.99
C ALA A 63 -5.05 -5.03 -11.75
N LEU A 64 -4.17 -4.61 -12.68
CA LEU A 64 -2.72 -4.68 -12.51
C LEU A 64 -2.24 -3.78 -11.38
N LEU A 65 -2.74 -2.55 -11.32
CA LEU A 65 -2.39 -1.61 -10.23
C LEU A 65 -2.83 -2.15 -8.87
N ALA A 66 -4.00 -2.78 -8.76
CA ALA A 66 -4.43 -3.41 -7.51
C ALA A 66 -3.43 -4.47 -7.01
N ILE A 67 -2.86 -5.27 -7.92
CA ILE A 67 -1.84 -6.27 -7.59
C ILE A 67 -0.56 -5.61 -7.06
N ILE A 68 -0.03 -4.66 -7.83
CA ILE A 68 1.31 -4.10 -7.56
C ILE A 68 1.28 -3.20 -6.33
N ILE A 69 0.25 -2.34 -6.22
CA ILE A 69 0.09 -1.39 -5.12
C ILE A 69 -0.24 -2.12 -3.82
N GLY A 70 -1.14 -3.13 -3.86
CA GLY A 70 -1.46 -3.94 -2.69
C GLY A 70 -0.24 -4.63 -2.12
N GLY A 71 0.60 -5.19 -3.00
CA GLY A 71 1.88 -5.81 -2.63
C GLY A 71 2.88 -4.79 -2.06
N ALA A 72 3.01 -3.62 -2.67
CA ALA A 72 3.94 -2.57 -2.25
C ALA A 72 3.60 -2.04 -0.84
N LEU A 73 2.32 -1.74 -0.58
CA LEU A 73 1.87 -1.30 0.73
C LEU A 73 2.07 -2.37 1.81
N ALA A 74 1.82 -3.63 1.50
CA ALA A 74 2.04 -4.72 2.43
C ALA A 74 3.53 -4.92 2.76
N ILE A 75 4.42 -4.90 1.77
CA ILE A 75 5.87 -4.97 2.00
C ILE A 75 6.34 -3.76 2.82
N SER A 76 5.92 -2.54 2.46
CA SER A 76 6.22 -1.35 3.26
C SER A 76 5.81 -1.52 4.72
N GLY A 77 4.63 -2.11 4.98
CA GLY A 77 4.18 -2.44 6.32
C GLY A 77 5.10 -3.41 7.06
N VAL A 78 5.56 -4.49 6.41
CA VAL A 78 6.54 -5.43 7.00
C VAL A 78 7.80 -4.69 7.43
N LEU A 79 8.32 -3.82 6.57
CA LEU A 79 9.57 -3.09 6.83
C LEU A 79 9.43 -2.15 8.03
N VAL A 80 8.36 -1.36 8.08
CA VAL A 80 8.08 -0.46 9.21
C VAL A 80 7.90 -1.24 10.51
N GLN A 81 7.09 -2.31 10.51
CA GLN A 81 6.88 -3.17 11.67
C GLN A 81 8.19 -3.78 12.20
N SER A 82 9.09 -4.16 11.30
CA SER A 82 10.37 -4.78 11.66
C SER A 82 11.33 -3.80 12.29
N VAL A 83 11.37 -2.55 11.78
CA VAL A 83 12.23 -1.50 12.29
C VAL A 83 11.69 -0.91 13.59
N VAL A 84 10.39 -0.61 13.65
CA VAL A 84 9.72 -0.08 14.86
C VAL A 84 9.57 -1.17 15.93
N ARG A 85 9.71 -2.44 15.56
CA ARG A 85 9.49 -3.62 16.42
C ARG A 85 8.11 -3.64 17.06
N ASN A 86 7.15 -3.16 16.32
CA ASN A 86 5.75 -3.16 16.74
C ASN A 86 4.91 -3.75 15.61
N PRO A 87 4.24 -4.89 15.82
CA PRO A 87 3.41 -5.52 14.80
C PRO A 87 2.17 -4.69 14.42
N LEU A 88 1.87 -3.65 15.19
CA LEU A 88 0.78 -2.70 14.94
C LEU A 88 1.25 -1.42 14.24
N ALA A 89 2.53 -1.31 13.89
CA ALA A 89 3.04 -0.18 13.14
C ALA A 89 2.64 -0.29 11.66
N SER A 90 2.36 0.85 11.04
CA SER A 90 2.09 1.00 9.61
C SER A 90 2.88 2.18 9.04
N PRO A 91 3.08 2.28 7.72
CA PRO A 91 3.71 3.45 7.11
C PRO A 91 3.00 4.77 7.44
N ASP A 92 1.70 4.73 7.70
CA ASP A 92 0.89 5.90 8.07
C ASP A 92 1.40 6.60 9.33
N ILE A 93 1.97 5.85 10.27
CA ILE A 93 2.51 6.39 11.53
C ILE A 93 3.69 7.35 11.27
N LEU A 94 4.35 7.25 10.12
CA LEU A 94 5.46 8.14 9.76
C LEU A 94 4.99 9.51 9.21
N GLY A 95 3.70 9.72 9.02
CA GLY A 95 3.13 10.97 8.53
C GLY A 95 3.26 11.21 7.03
N ILE A 96 3.83 10.26 6.28
CA ILE A 96 4.11 10.40 4.86
C ILE A 96 2.85 10.43 4.00
N ASN A 97 1.84 9.62 4.34
CA ASN A 97 0.61 9.51 3.58
C ASN A 97 -0.23 10.79 3.68
N ASN A 98 -0.31 11.39 4.87
CA ASN A 98 -1.01 12.67 5.08
C ASN A 98 -0.30 13.84 4.41
N ALA A 99 1.04 13.82 4.36
CA ALA A 99 1.80 14.83 3.62
C ALA A 99 1.60 14.71 2.11
N ALA A 100 1.63 13.49 1.56
CA ALA A 100 1.29 13.24 0.17
C ALA A 100 -0.14 13.73 -0.13
N GLY A 101 -1.07 13.48 0.79
CA GLY A 101 -2.44 13.98 0.74
C GLY A 101 -2.53 15.50 0.74
N LEU A 102 -1.82 16.17 1.66
CA LEU A 102 -1.78 17.63 1.71
C LEU A 102 -1.29 18.25 0.40
N VAL A 103 -0.19 17.71 -0.16
CA VAL A 103 0.35 18.23 -1.41
C VAL A 103 -0.62 17.97 -2.57
N ALA A 104 -1.27 16.80 -2.62
CA ALA A 104 -2.29 16.51 -3.62
C ALA A 104 -3.49 17.47 -3.52
N VAL A 105 -4.01 17.72 -2.32
CA VAL A 105 -5.08 18.71 -2.06
C VAL A 105 -4.64 20.11 -2.49
N THR A 106 -3.42 20.51 -2.14
CA THR A 106 -2.87 21.82 -2.55
C THR A 106 -2.82 21.97 -4.07
N VAL A 107 -2.34 20.94 -4.77
CA VAL A 107 -2.29 20.93 -6.24
C VAL A 107 -3.68 20.99 -6.85
N LEU A 108 -4.63 20.21 -6.35
CA LEU A 108 -6.00 20.18 -6.85
C LEU A 108 -6.71 21.54 -6.68
N ILE A 109 -6.44 22.24 -5.59
CA ILE A 109 -7.05 23.56 -5.30
C ILE A 109 -6.40 24.70 -6.09
N PHE A 110 -5.08 24.77 -6.06
CA PHE A 110 -4.36 25.94 -6.61
C PHE A 110 -3.92 25.78 -8.07
N LEU A 111 -3.89 24.54 -8.58
CA LEU A 111 -3.48 24.21 -9.94
C LEU A 111 -4.51 23.31 -10.64
N PRO A 112 -5.80 23.70 -10.71
CA PRO A 112 -6.88 22.84 -11.23
C PRO A 112 -6.69 22.46 -12.69
N ASN A 113 -5.96 23.25 -13.47
CA ASN A 113 -5.67 23.02 -14.89
C ASN A 113 -4.42 22.15 -15.11
N LEU A 114 -3.76 21.71 -14.02
CA LEU A 114 -2.59 20.85 -14.15
C LEU A 114 -3.01 19.46 -14.68
N ALA A 115 -2.29 18.97 -15.68
CA ALA A 115 -2.58 17.64 -16.23
C ALA A 115 -2.47 16.57 -15.13
N PHE A 116 -3.44 15.68 -15.08
CA PHE A 116 -3.66 14.69 -14.01
C PHE A 116 -2.43 13.81 -13.71
N TYR A 117 -1.54 13.59 -14.69
CA TYR A 117 -0.32 12.79 -14.52
C TYR A 117 0.75 13.46 -13.65
N TRP A 118 0.68 14.77 -13.38
CA TRP A 118 1.57 15.47 -12.47
C TRP A 118 1.22 15.27 -11.00
N LEU A 119 -0.06 15.03 -10.70
CA LEU A 119 -0.54 14.86 -9.33
C LEU A 119 0.22 13.77 -8.55
N PRO A 120 0.46 12.56 -9.10
CA PRO A 120 1.28 11.55 -8.45
C PRO A 120 2.70 12.01 -8.13
N ILE A 121 3.32 12.78 -9.02
CA ILE A 121 4.70 13.28 -8.82
C ILE A 121 4.73 14.25 -7.63
N PHE A 122 3.80 15.18 -7.56
CA PHE A 122 3.71 16.11 -6.44
C PHE A 122 3.38 15.41 -5.12
N ALA A 123 2.45 14.47 -5.12
CA ALA A 123 2.12 13.67 -3.94
C ALA A 123 3.33 12.85 -3.46
N PHE A 124 4.10 12.24 -4.37
CA PHE A 124 5.34 11.55 -4.06
C PHE A 124 6.35 12.49 -3.40
N ILE A 125 6.58 13.67 -3.98
CA ILE A 125 7.48 14.69 -3.41
C ILE A 125 7.03 15.07 -2.01
N GLY A 126 5.73 15.29 -1.79
CA GLY A 126 5.16 15.62 -0.48
C GLY A 126 5.46 14.56 0.58
N GLY A 127 5.28 13.29 0.25
CA GLY A 127 5.61 12.18 1.15
C GLY A 127 7.10 12.09 1.47
N VAL A 128 7.96 12.24 0.47
CA VAL A 128 9.43 12.24 0.65
C VAL A 128 9.88 13.43 1.50
N LEU A 129 9.39 14.62 1.24
CA LEU A 129 9.73 15.80 2.02
C LEU A 129 9.28 15.66 3.49
N SER A 130 8.12 15.10 3.74
CA SER A 130 7.66 14.80 5.11
C SER A 130 8.58 13.82 5.81
N PHE A 131 9.05 12.78 5.12
CA PHE A 131 10.02 11.85 5.69
C PHE A 131 11.37 12.51 5.98
N ILE A 132 11.86 13.37 5.11
CA ILE A 132 13.08 14.15 5.34
C ILE A 132 12.90 15.06 6.57
N LEU A 133 11.77 15.75 6.68
CA LEU A 133 11.46 16.59 7.84
C LEU A 133 11.40 15.76 9.14
N LEU A 134 10.71 14.61 9.12
CA LEU A 134 10.68 13.66 10.22
C LEU A 134 12.10 13.28 10.66
N TRP A 135 12.95 12.95 9.68
CA TRP A 135 14.34 12.60 9.93
C TRP A 135 15.14 13.74 10.56
N MET A 136 15.01 14.95 10.05
CA MET A 136 15.68 16.15 10.58
C MET A 136 15.29 16.40 12.05
N ILE A 137 14.01 16.28 12.40
CA ILE A 137 13.51 16.46 13.76
C ILE A 137 13.97 15.33 14.70
N CYS A 138 14.02 14.08 14.21
CA CYS A 138 14.47 12.94 14.99
C CYS A 138 15.97 12.97 15.28
N GLY A 139 16.76 13.59 14.39
CA GLY A 139 18.22 13.59 14.44
C GLY A 139 18.83 12.24 14.02
N PHE A 140 20.17 12.19 14.02
CA PHE A 140 20.92 11.01 13.51
C PHE A 140 20.84 9.78 14.43
N ASN A 141 20.42 9.93 15.68
CA ASN A 141 20.23 8.80 16.58
C ASN A 141 18.86 8.17 16.37
N PHE A 142 18.87 7.03 15.68
CA PHE A 142 17.66 6.30 15.39
C PHE A 142 16.95 5.81 16.67
N ARG A 143 15.76 6.34 16.91
CA ARG A 143 14.89 5.91 18.03
C ARG A 143 13.48 5.66 17.49
N PRO A 144 13.08 4.40 17.28
CA PRO A 144 11.80 4.06 16.63
C PRO A 144 10.59 4.69 17.31
N ILE A 145 10.56 4.72 18.64
CA ILE A 145 9.45 5.30 19.40
C ILE A 145 9.37 6.82 19.17
N LYS A 146 10.51 7.52 19.17
CA LYS A 146 10.56 8.97 18.90
C LYS A 146 10.04 9.28 17.50
N MET A 147 10.45 8.48 16.51
CA MET A 147 9.97 8.64 15.12
C MET A 147 8.47 8.42 15.01
N ALA A 148 7.92 7.41 15.68
CA ALA A 148 6.49 7.16 15.68
C ALA A 148 5.71 8.34 16.29
N ILE A 149 6.15 8.89 17.43
CA ILE A 149 5.49 10.02 18.10
C ILE A 149 5.52 11.27 17.22
N ILE A 150 6.70 11.61 16.66
CA ILE A 150 6.84 12.78 15.78
C ILE A 150 6.05 12.57 14.48
N GLY A 151 6.07 11.36 13.92
CA GLY A 151 5.30 11.02 12.74
C GLY A 151 3.79 11.20 12.94
N VAL A 152 3.25 10.77 14.08
CA VAL A 152 1.84 11.00 14.44
C VAL A 152 1.53 12.50 14.59
N ALA A 153 2.42 13.29 15.21
CA ALA A 153 2.26 14.73 15.32
C ALA A 153 2.27 15.42 13.94
N LEU A 154 3.21 15.02 13.06
CA LEU A 154 3.25 15.52 11.68
C LEU A 154 2.01 15.10 10.89
N SER A 155 1.53 13.83 11.05
CA SER A 155 0.28 13.37 10.45
C SER A 155 -0.89 14.27 10.82
N ALA A 156 -1.04 14.59 12.11
CA ALA A 156 -2.10 15.47 12.58
C ALA A 156 -1.98 16.89 12.01
N LEU A 157 -0.75 17.42 11.95
CA LEU A 157 -0.49 18.73 11.35
C LEU A 157 -0.87 18.78 9.86
N TRP A 158 -0.42 17.79 9.07
CA TRP A 158 -0.73 17.71 7.64
C TRP A 158 -2.22 17.54 7.39
N ALA A 159 -2.89 16.70 8.17
CA ALA A 159 -4.34 16.54 8.10
C ALA A 159 -5.08 17.83 8.44
N ALA A 160 -4.69 18.54 9.50
CA ALA A 160 -5.31 19.81 9.88
C ALA A 160 -5.16 20.87 8.77
N ILE A 161 -3.98 21.00 8.15
CA ILE A 161 -3.76 21.92 7.04
C ILE A 161 -4.61 21.52 5.83
N SER A 162 -4.69 20.21 5.50
CA SER A 162 -5.53 19.72 4.41
C SER A 162 -7.01 20.06 4.63
N HIS A 163 -7.53 19.85 5.85
CA HIS A 163 -8.91 20.21 6.20
C HIS A 163 -9.13 21.72 6.10
N TYR A 164 -8.20 22.55 6.57
CA TYR A 164 -8.29 24.00 6.45
C TYR A 164 -8.37 24.44 4.98
N LEU A 165 -7.50 23.89 4.10
CA LEU A 165 -7.52 24.20 2.67
C LEU A 165 -8.85 23.80 2.02
N MET A 166 -9.40 22.63 2.35
CA MET A 166 -10.69 22.18 1.83
C MET A 166 -11.86 23.06 2.31
N LEU A 167 -11.85 23.50 3.57
CA LEU A 167 -12.90 24.39 4.11
C LEU A 167 -12.88 25.77 3.46
N THR A 168 -11.72 26.28 3.11
CA THR A 168 -11.57 27.59 2.47
C THR A 168 -11.79 27.57 0.95
N ASN A 169 -11.84 26.39 0.34
CA ASN A 169 -12.02 26.19 -1.10
C ASN A 169 -13.11 25.14 -1.39
N PRO A 170 -14.39 25.49 -1.20
CA PRO A 170 -15.50 24.54 -1.25
C PRO A 170 -15.79 23.97 -2.65
N VAL A 171 -15.33 24.61 -3.71
CA VAL A 171 -15.56 24.14 -5.10
C VAL A 171 -14.79 22.86 -5.37
N GLU A 172 -13.56 22.75 -4.92
CA GLU A 172 -12.65 21.63 -5.16
C GLU A 172 -12.75 20.52 -4.10
N ILE A 173 -13.55 20.75 -3.04
CA ILE A 173 -13.61 19.84 -1.86
C ILE A 173 -13.94 18.40 -2.24
N ASN A 174 -14.87 18.18 -3.17
CA ASN A 174 -15.30 16.83 -3.56
C ASN A 174 -14.16 16.05 -4.22
N THR A 175 -13.42 16.67 -5.12
CA THR A 175 -12.28 16.03 -5.80
C THR A 175 -11.16 15.73 -4.83
N ALA A 176 -10.87 16.67 -3.92
CA ALA A 176 -9.87 16.47 -2.87
C ALA A 176 -10.24 15.35 -1.89
N MET A 177 -11.50 15.30 -1.45
CA MET A 177 -12.01 14.24 -0.58
C MET A 177 -11.94 12.87 -1.25
N LEU A 178 -12.37 12.76 -2.53
CA LEU A 178 -12.27 11.51 -3.29
C LEU A 178 -10.82 11.01 -3.39
N TRP A 179 -9.87 11.92 -3.60
CA TRP A 179 -8.47 11.55 -3.65
C TRP A 179 -7.96 11.05 -2.28
N LEU A 180 -8.33 11.74 -1.19
CA LEU A 180 -7.92 11.39 0.19
C LEU A 180 -8.53 10.07 0.69
N THR A 181 -9.62 9.58 0.09
CA THR A 181 -10.23 8.29 0.45
C THR A 181 -9.51 7.09 -0.15
N GLY A 182 -8.60 7.31 -1.09
CA GLY A 182 -7.84 6.27 -1.77
C GLY A 182 -8.68 5.45 -2.77
N SER A 183 -8.37 5.57 -4.06
CA SER A 183 -9.12 4.91 -5.12
C SER A 183 -8.25 4.53 -6.30
N LEU A 184 -8.63 3.43 -6.95
CA LEU A 184 -8.06 3.03 -8.26
C LEU A 184 -8.93 3.50 -9.44
N TRP A 185 -10.01 4.24 -9.17
CA TRP A 185 -10.90 4.78 -10.19
C TRP A 185 -10.16 5.73 -11.14
N GLY A 186 -10.40 5.57 -12.44
CA GLY A 186 -9.77 6.41 -13.48
C GLY A 186 -8.27 6.17 -13.68
N ARG A 187 -7.70 5.10 -13.14
CA ARG A 187 -6.27 4.78 -13.33
C ARG A 187 -6.08 3.98 -14.62
N SER A 188 -5.40 4.60 -15.58
CA SER A 188 -5.12 4.08 -16.93
C SER A 188 -3.69 3.52 -17.05
N TRP A 189 -3.33 3.05 -18.24
CA TRP A 189 -1.98 2.62 -18.59
C TRP A 189 -0.90 3.67 -18.34
N ALA A 190 -1.23 4.95 -18.43
CA ALA A 190 -0.28 6.02 -18.10
C ALA A 190 0.27 5.89 -16.69
N TYR A 191 -0.59 5.53 -15.71
CA TYR A 191 -0.16 5.29 -14.32
C TYR A 191 0.62 3.98 -14.17
N VAL A 192 0.21 2.92 -14.87
CA VAL A 192 0.94 1.63 -14.87
C VAL A 192 2.34 1.82 -15.40
N ASN A 193 2.51 2.50 -16.54
CA ASN A 193 3.80 2.72 -17.19
C ASN A 193 4.77 3.55 -16.33
N VAL A 194 4.25 4.46 -15.52
CA VAL A 194 5.07 5.24 -14.59
C VAL A 194 5.45 4.43 -13.36
N VAL A 195 4.50 3.72 -12.74
CA VAL A 195 4.74 3.07 -11.45
C VAL A 195 5.43 1.71 -11.58
N LEU A 196 5.16 0.97 -12.65
CA LEU A 196 5.68 -0.39 -12.83
C LEU A 196 7.21 -0.46 -12.83
N PRO A 197 7.96 0.38 -13.58
CA PRO A 197 9.41 0.35 -13.53
C PRO A 197 9.98 0.59 -12.12
N TRP A 198 9.40 1.55 -11.40
CA TRP A 198 9.80 1.86 -10.02
C TRP A 198 9.56 0.69 -9.08
N LEU A 199 8.37 0.08 -9.12
CA LEU A 199 8.03 -1.03 -8.24
C LEU A 199 8.75 -2.32 -8.62
N LEU A 200 9.08 -2.55 -9.90
CA LEU A 200 9.94 -3.67 -10.31
C LEU A 200 11.33 -3.60 -9.69
N VAL A 201 11.86 -2.39 -9.44
CA VAL A 201 13.12 -2.19 -8.73
C VAL A 201 12.93 -2.23 -7.22
N LEU A 202 11.92 -1.53 -6.69
CA LEU A 202 11.73 -1.36 -5.25
C LEU A 202 11.24 -2.63 -4.54
N LEU A 203 10.41 -3.48 -5.17
CA LEU A 203 9.85 -4.68 -4.54
C LEU A 203 10.88 -5.77 -4.23
N PRO A 204 11.92 -6.02 -5.06
CA PRO A 204 12.97 -6.99 -4.74
C PRO A 204 13.96 -6.52 -3.68
N LEU A 205 14.22 -5.20 -3.56
CA LEU A 205 15.25 -4.67 -2.67
C LEU A 205 15.10 -5.08 -1.19
N PRO A 206 13.90 -5.13 -0.58
CA PRO A 206 13.71 -5.60 0.78
C PRO A 206 14.24 -7.01 1.05
N PHE A 207 14.29 -7.88 0.05
CA PHE A 207 14.76 -9.25 0.20
C PHE A 207 16.26 -9.33 0.52
N ILE A 208 17.04 -8.32 0.14
CA ILE A 208 18.46 -8.20 0.47
C ILE A 208 18.64 -8.09 1.99
N PHE A 209 17.71 -7.45 2.69
CA PHE A 209 17.76 -7.19 4.13
C PHE A 209 17.11 -8.28 4.99
N CYS A 210 16.63 -9.39 4.41
CA CYS A 210 15.92 -10.44 5.17
C CYS A 210 16.72 -10.95 6.36
N ARG A 211 18.03 -11.22 6.19
CA ARG A 211 18.91 -11.71 7.25
C ARG A 211 19.09 -10.65 8.35
N ASP A 212 19.33 -9.43 7.96
CA ASP A 212 19.54 -8.33 8.90
C ASP A 212 18.28 -8.03 9.70
N LEU A 213 17.12 -8.04 9.06
CA LEU A 213 15.81 -7.88 9.70
C LEU A 213 15.48 -9.02 10.67
N ASP A 214 15.77 -10.27 10.29
CA ASP A 214 15.60 -11.43 11.19
C ASP A 214 16.51 -11.29 12.42
N THR A 215 17.73 -10.79 12.23
CA THR A 215 18.71 -10.59 13.29
C THR A 215 18.32 -9.40 14.19
N LEU A 216 17.83 -8.31 13.62
CA LEU A 216 17.29 -7.16 14.36
C LEU A 216 16.11 -7.56 15.25
N GLY A 217 15.33 -8.55 14.86
CA GLY A 217 14.27 -9.13 15.68
C GLY A 217 14.74 -9.72 17.01
N LEU A 218 16.03 -10.08 17.14
CA LEU A 218 16.63 -10.58 18.38
C LEU A 218 17.05 -9.46 19.37
N GLY A 219 16.96 -8.20 18.93
CA GLY A 219 17.38 -7.02 19.69
C GLY A 219 18.64 -6.36 19.12
N GLU A 220 18.76 -5.03 19.29
CA GLU A 220 19.85 -4.21 18.68
C GLU A 220 21.22 -4.63 19.14
N ASN A 221 21.40 -4.86 20.46
CA ASN A 221 22.68 -5.28 21.02
C ASN A 221 23.14 -6.63 20.44
N LYS A 222 22.21 -7.61 20.36
CA LYS A 222 22.50 -8.91 19.77
C LYS A 222 22.75 -8.82 18.26
N ALA A 223 22.01 -7.97 17.55
CA ALA A 223 22.23 -7.74 16.14
C ALA A 223 23.60 -7.15 15.86
N ALA A 224 24.03 -6.16 16.67
CA ALA A 224 25.36 -5.56 16.57
C ALA A 224 26.48 -6.58 16.82
N THR A 225 26.35 -7.44 17.82
CA THR A 225 27.35 -8.50 18.09
C THR A 225 27.42 -9.55 16.98
N LEU A 226 26.33 -9.74 16.22
CA LEU A 226 26.27 -10.61 15.05
C LEU A 226 26.73 -9.94 13.75
N GLY A 227 27.26 -8.70 13.85
CA GLY A 227 27.87 -7.97 12.73
C GLY A 227 26.89 -7.15 11.89
N VAL A 228 25.64 -6.98 12.33
CA VAL A 228 24.68 -6.10 11.64
C VAL A 228 24.93 -4.65 12.01
N SER A 229 25.10 -3.77 11.02
CA SER A 229 25.15 -2.33 11.23
C SER A 229 23.75 -1.76 11.48
N VAL A 230 23.30 -1.84 12.73
CA VAL A 230 21.91 -1.58 13.17
C VAL A 230 21.35 -0.28 12.57
N ASN A 231 21.99 0.87 12.86
CA ASN A 231 21.49 2.17 12.39
C ASN A 231 21.41 2.25 10.87
N LYS A 232 22.44 1.76 10.16
CA LYS A 232 22.47 1.78 8.69
C LYS A 232 21.36 0.92 8.09
N THR A 233 21.17 -0.28 8.62
CA THR A 233 20.11 -1.20 8.16
C THR A 233 18.73 -0.61 8.44
N GLN A 234 18.47 -0.07 9.62
CA GLN A 234 17.19 0.56 9.97
C GLN A 234 16.86 1.73 9.05
N ILE A 235 17.85 2.59 8.76
CA ILE A 235 17.71 3.72 7.85
C ILE A 235 17.34 3.25 6.44
N LEU A 236 18.12 2.35 5.85
CA LEU A 236 17.90 1.87 4.49
C LEU A 236 16.55 1.18 4.34
N VAL A 237 16.19 0.35 5.33
CA VAL A 237 14.89 -0.33 5.36
C VAL A 237 13.73 0.65 5.46
N LEU A 238 13.85 1.71 6.26
CA LEU A 238 12.82 2.76 6.32
C LEU A 238 12.73 3.57 5.04
N VAL A 239 13.86 3.93 4.43
CA VAL A 239 13.86 4.60 3.12
C VAL A 239 13.13 3.75 2.08
N LEU A 240 13.37 2.43 2.06
CA LEU A 240 12.64 1.51 1.18
C LEU A 240 11.15 1.45 1.51
N ALA A 241 10.79 1.40 2.79
CA ALA A 241 9.40 1.39 3.22
C ALA A 241 8.67 2.66 2.79
N VAL A 242 9.31 3.82 2.97
CA VAL A 242 8.78 5.12 2.54
C VAL A 242 8.65 5.18 1.02
N ALA A 243 9.68 4.77 0.28
CA ALA A 243 9.65 4.76 -1.18
C ALA A 243 8.50 3.90 -1.73
N LEU A 244 8.30 2.68 -1.18
CA LEU A 244 7.19 1.79 -1.55
C LEU A 244 5.82 2.40 -1.23
N SER A 245 5.65 2.90 0.01
CA SER A 245 4.38 3.48 0.43
C SER A 245 4.05 4.75 -0.33
N THR A 246 5.01 5.68 -0.45
CA THR A 246 4.79 6.96 -1.15
C THR A 246 4.50 6.76 -2.63
N THR A 247 5.20 5.81 -3.29
CA THR A 247 4.91 5.44 -4.68
C THR A 247 3.48 4.92 -4.84
N ALA A 248 3.04 4.04 -3.93
CA ALA A 248 1.68 3.51 -3.95
C ALA A 248 0.64 4.62 -3.72
N VAL A 249 0.83 5.43 -2.67
CA VAL A 249 -0.08 6.53 -2.31
C VAL A 249 -0.14 7.61 -3.40
N ALA A 250 0.96 7.89 -4.05
CA ALA A 250 1.01 8.84 -5.18
C ALA A 250 0.06 8.43 -6.33
N ILE A 251 -0.12 7.14 -6.55
CA ILE A 251 -1.00 6.62 -7.61
C ILE A 251 -2.46 6.55 -7.18
N CYS A 252 -2.74 5.96 -6.01
CA CYS A 252 -4.10 5.62 -5.61
C CYS A 252 -4.65 6.48 -4.45
N GLY A 253 -3.87 7.44 -3.95
CA GLY A 253 -4.18 8.09 -2.69
C GLY A 253 -3.90 7.18 -1.47
N PRO A 254 -4.13 7.66 -0.26
CA PRO A 254 -3.89 6.90 0.95
C PRO A 254 -4.87 5.73 1.08
N ILE A 255 -4.33 4.50 1.22
CA ILE A 255 -5.12 3.29 1.49
C ILE A 255 -4.75 2.78 2.87
N ALA A 256 -5.70 2.90 3.79
CA ALA A 256 -5.51 2.52 5.19
C ALA A 256 -5.51 1.00 5.40
N PHE A 257 -4.93 0.56 6.53
CA PHE A 257 -4.93 -0.81 7.05
C PHE A 257 -4.17 -1.85 6.25
N LEU A 258 -3.88 -1.67 4.98
CA LEU A 258 -3.22 -2.67 4.14
C LEU A 258 -1.83 -3.01 4.67
N GLY A 259 -1.02 -1.98 4.95
CA GLY A 259 0.33 -2.14 5.53
C GLY A 259 0.34 -2.64 6.98
N LEU A 260 -0.81 -2.69 7.64
CA LEU A 260 -0.95 -3.20 9.00
C LEU A 260 -1.46 -4.64 9.01
N VAL A 261 -2.53 -4.91 8.30
CA VAL A 261 -3.26 -6.19 8.32
C VAL A 261 -2.52 -7.27 7.55
N ALA A 262 -2.01 -6.97 6.34
CA ALA A 262 -1.37 -7.96 5.49
C ALA A 262 -0.12 -8.60 6.13
N PRO A 263 0.83 -7.83 6.72
CA PRO A 263 1.97 -8.43 7.41
C PRO A 263 1.58 -9.25 8.63
N HIS A 264 0.56 -8.81 9.35
CA HIS A 264 0.10 -9.52 10.54
C HIS A 264 -0.50 -10.88 10.19
N LEU A 265 -1.39 -10.94 9.18
CA LEU A 265 -1.95 -12.18 8.67
C LEU A 265 -0.86 -13.11 8.14
N ALA A 266 0.08 -12.57 7.35
CA ALA A 266 1.19 -13.33 6.81
C ALA A 266 2.02 -13.98 7.93
N ARG A 267 2.35 -13.22 8.98
CA ARG A 267 3.13 -13.72 10.13
C ARG A 267 2.44 -14.88 10.84
N LYS A 268 1.12 -14.87 10.92
CA LYS A 268 0.34 -15.99 11.49
C LYS A 268 0.36 -17.25 10.60
N LEU A 269 0.43 -17.08 9.29
CA LEU A 269 0.35 -18.19 8.33
C LEU A 269 1.70 -18.83 8.03
N VAL A 270 2.75 -18.00 7.82
CA VAL A 270 4.08 -18.49 7.38
C VAL A 270 5.19 -18.25 8.41
N GLY A 271 4.88 -17.64 9.55
CA GLY A 271 5.84 -17.30 10.59
C GLY A 271 6.53 -15.95 10.38
N GLY A 272 7.52 -15.64 11.26
CA GLY A 272 8.15 -14.32 11.33
C GLY A 272 9.43 -14.15 10.50
N ARG A 273 9.92 -15.18 9.79
CA ARG A 273 11.14 -15.07 8.97
C ARG A 273 10.87 -14.20 7.74
N HIS A 274 11.67 -13.16 7.55
CA HIS A 274 11.43 -12.17 6.48
C HIS A 274 11.47 -12.76 5.07
N ARG A 275 12.29 -13.80 4.83
CA ARG A 275 12.35 -14.49 3.54
C ARG A 275 11.01 -15.11 3.10
N THR A 276 10.19 -15.56 4.05
CA THR A 276 8.84 -16.07 3.81
C THR A 276 7.78 -15.02 4.07
N LEU A 277 8.00 -14.15 5.04
CA LEU A 277 7.05 -13.11 5.42
C LEU A 277 6.79 -12.07 4.32
N LEU A 278 7.85 -11.60 3.64
CA LEU A 278 7.73 -10.58 2.59
C LEU A 278 6.83 -11.05 1.43
N PRO A 279 7.07 -12.20 0.79
CA PRO A 279 6.22 -12.63 -0.32
C PRO A 279 4.81 -13.02 0.14
N ALA A 280 4.65 -13.58 1.35
CA ALA A 280 3.33 -13.85 1.90
C ALA A 280 2.53 -12.57 2.16
N SER A 281 3.18 -11.55 2.73
CA SER A 281 2.54 -10.24 2.96
C SER A 281 2.17 -9.57 1.64
N MET A 282 3.04 -9.63 0.63
CA MET A 282 2.76 -9.13 -0.70
C MET A 282 1.49 -9.76 -1.29
N LEU A 283 1.37 -11.09 -1.26
CA LEU A 283 0.20 -11.79 -1.77
C LEU A 283 -1.08 -11.42 -1.00
N ILE A 284 -1.03 -11.36 0.33
CA ILE A 284 -2.18 -10.98 1.14
C ILE A 284 -2.60 -9.53 0.89
N GLY A 285 -1.64 -8.61 0.78
CA GLY A 285 -1.95 -7.21 0.45
C GLY A 285 -2.57 -7.06 -0.94
N THR A 286 -2.06 -7.82 -1.92
CA THR A 286 -2.66 -7.93 -3.26
C THR A 286 -4.12 -8.43 -3.18
N LEU A 287 -4.37 -9.51 -2.45
CA LEU A 287 -5.71 -10.08 -2.29
C LEU A 287 -6.67 -9.09 -1.64
N LEU A 288 -6.25 -8.44 -0.55
CA LEU A 288 -7.06 -7.45 0.16
C LEU A 288 -7.44 -6.27 -0.75
N LEU A 289 -6.49 -5.74 -1.53
CA LEU A 289 -6.77 -4.62 -2.41
C LEU A 289 -7.63 -5.03 -3.62
N GLN A 290 -7.38 -6.20 -4.22
CA GLN A 290 -8.23 -6.72 -5.30
C GLN A 290 -9.68 -6.94 -4.83
N ILE A 291 -9.88 -7.56 -3.67
CA ILE A 291 -11.21 -7.78 -3.11
C ILE A 291 -11.90 -6.43 -2.86
N SER A 292 -11.21 -5.48 -2.21
CA SER A 292 -11.74 -4.16 -1.94
C SER A 292 -12.10 -3.41 -3.24
N ASP A 293 -11.25 -3.48 -4.26
CA ASP A 293 -11.52 -2.82 -5.55
C ASP A 293 -12.69 -3.46 -6.31
N ILE A 294 -12.83 -4.78 -6.29
CA ILE A 294 -13.99 -5.46 -6.90
C ILE A 294 -15.28 -5.07 -6.16
N LEU A 295 -15.28 -5.15 -4.82
CA LEU A 295 -16.43 -4.76 -4.01
C LEU A 295 -16.82 -3.30 -4.23
N ALA A 296 -15.85 -2.41 -4.33
CA ALA A 296 -16.05 -0.98 -4.57
C ALA A 296 -16.84 -0.69 -5.86
N ARG A 297 -16.73 -1.57 -6.87
CA ARG A 297 -17.42 -1.45 -8.15
C ARG A 297 -18.77 -2.17 -8.22
N VAL A 298 -19.02 -3.11 -7.33
CA VAL A 298 -20.18 -4.02 -7.41
C VAL A 298 -21.27 -3.67 -6.39
N ILE A 299 -20.92 -2.96 -5.29
CA ILE A 299 -21.86 -2.71 -4.19
C ILE A 299 -22.97 -1.74 -4.60
N ASP A 300 -22.65 -0.64 -5.32
CA ASP A 300 -23.62 0.41 -5.64
C ASP A 300 -23.47 0.94 -7.08
N PRO A 301 -23.69 0.11 -8.12
CA PRO A 301 -23.59 0.55 -9.49
C PRO A 301 -24.72 1.55 -9.84
N PRO A 302 -24.46 2.63 -10.62
CA PRO A 302 -23.23 2.93 -11.37
C PRO A 302 -22.17 3.69 -10.56
N THR A 303 -22.46 4.07 -9.31
CA THR A 303 -21.49 4.76 -8.44
C THR A 303 -20.40 3.79 -7.99
N GLU A 304 -19.15 4.25 -8.04
CA GLU A 304 -18.01 3.46 -7.56
C GLU A 304 -17.52 4.02 -6.23
N LEU A 305 -17.47 3.15 -5.22
CA LEU A 305 -16.92 3.51 -3.93
C LEU A 305 -15.39 3.56 -3.98
N PRO A 306 -14.71 4.42 -3.20
CA PRO A 306 -13.26 4.36 -3.06
C PRO A 306 -12.81 3.04 -2.42
N ALA A 307 -11.81 2.37 -3.02
CA ALA A 307 -11.28 1.11 -2.51
C ALA A 307 -10.69 1.23 -1.08
N GLY A 308 -10.16 2.41 -0.73
CA GLY A 308 -9.65 2.70 0.60
C GLY A 308 -10.69 2.65 1.71
N ILE A 309 -11.96 2.98 1.41
CA ILE A 309 -13.07 2.82 2.36
C ILE A 309 -13.30 1.32 2.64
N LEU A 310 -13.29 0.50 1.59
CA LEU A 310 -13.50 -0.95 1.72
C LEU A 310 -12.34 -1.63 2.48
N THR A 311 -11.09 -1.22 2.21
CA THR A 311 -9.95 -1.72 3.01
C THR A 311 -10.06 -1.34 4.48
N ALA A 312 -10.57 -0.15 4.80
CA ALA A 312 -10.81 0.28 6.17
C ALA A 312 -11.95 -0.51 6.84
N ILE A 313 -13.06 -0.75 6.14
CA ILE A 313 -14.19 -1.56 6.65
C ILE A 313 -13.75 -3.00 6.92
N ILE A 314 -12.87 -3.58 6.11
CA ILE A 314 -12.34 -4.93 6.33
C ILE A 314 -11.25 -4.91 7.43
N GLY A 315 -10.37 -3.91 7.40
CA GLY A 315 -9.20 -3.85 8.25
C GLY A 315 -9.48 -3.44 9.71
N ALA A 316 -10.38 -2.48 9.92
CA ALA A 316 -10.67 -1.97 11.27
C ALA A 316 -11.28 -3.03 12.21
N PRO A 317 -12.30 -3.83 11.82
CA PRO A 317 -12.81 -4.90 12.67
C PRO A 317 -11.74 -5.96 12.99
N TYR A 318 -10.91 -6.31 12.01
CA TYR A 318 -9.81 -7.23 12.22
C TYR A 318 -8.79 -6.67 13.21
N PHE A 319 -8.50 -5.38 13.15
CA PHE A 319 -7.58 -4.72 14.09
C PHE A 319 -8.15 -4.70 15.51
N PHE A 320 -9.44 -4.40 15.69
CA PHE A 320 -10.12 -4.49 16.99
C PHE A 320 -10.09 -5.91 17.56
N TYR A 321 -10.34 -6.92 16.73
CA TYR A 321 -10.21 -8.32 17.14
C TYR A 321 -8.79 -8.66 17.63
N LEU A 322 -7.77 -8.12 16.97
CA LEU A 322 -6.38 -8.30 17.39
C LEU A 322 -6.09 -7.68 18.76
N LEU A 323 -6.53 -6.43 18.97
CA LEU A 323 -6.33 -5.74 20.25
C LEU A 323 -6.98 -6.48 21.41
N MET A 324 -8.15 -7.06 21.21
CA MET A 324 -8.85 -7.84 22.25
C MET A 324 -8.14 -9.17 22.58
N ARG A 325 -7.36 -9.73 21.64
CA ARG A 325 -6.63 -10.99 21.86
C ARG A 325 -5.18 -10.84 22.36
N THR A 326 -4.58 -9.68 22.23
CA THR A 326 -3.28 -9.36 22.81
C THR A 326 -3.48 -9.01 24.29
N LYS A 327 -3.59 -10.04 25.12
CA LYS A 327 -3.41 -9.96 26.57
C LYS A 327 -1.96 -10.15 26.91
#